data_9750c73d6cfec4d27b366f9b3b26803f
#
_entry.id   9750c73d6cfec4d27b366f9b3b26803f
#
_cell.length_a   1.000
_cell.length_b   1.000
_cell.length_c   1.000
_cell.angle_alpha   90.00
_cell.angle_beta   90.00
_cell.angle_gamma   90.00
#
_symmetry.space_group_name_H-M   'P 1'
#
loop_
_entity.id
_entity.type
_entity.pdbx_description
1 polymer ?
#
loop_
_entity_poly.entity_id
_entity_poly.type
_entity_poly.pdbx_seq_one_letter_code
_entity_poly.pdbx_strand_id
1 'polypeptide(L)'
;MPTIGIHASHEQLSPARLLEAVRNAEAAGFRAAMCSDHLAPWSERQGESGHAWTWLGGAMQATSLPFGVVTAPGQRSHPVVTAQAIATLGDLFPGRFWAALGSGEALNEHVTGDPWPTKRDRDARLLECVDVIRALLRGEEVTHDGLVRVDRAQVWSLPAEPPALYGAAVSEETAGTVGSWADGMITVYQPVDVLRRVIDAFRDAGGGRAPVAVQVHVSWAEDEETALQIAHDQWRTNVFGSELAWNLELPAQFDEAAARVRPDDVTEAVLVSADLGQHTKWLLELADLGVDAIYLHHVGKEQDPFIEAFAEHVLPELAS
;
A
#
# COMPACT_ATOMS: atom_id res chain seq x y z
N MET A 1 20.20 5.69 -4.50
CA MET A 1 19.37 5.66 -3.29
C MET A 1 17.90 5.54 -3.68
N PRO A 2 17.04 4.85 -2.92
CA PRO A 2 15.62 4.74 -3.20
C PRO A 2 14.90 6.10 -3.05
N THR A 3 13.78 6.24 -3.73
CA THR A 3 12.86 7.36 -3.50
C THR A 3 12.20 7.21 -2.13
N ILE A 4 12.27 8.23 -1.28
CA ILE A 4 11.59 8.22 0.02
C ILE A 4 10.25 8.95 -0.13
N GLY A 5 9.19 8.21 0.14
CA GLY A 5 7.81 8.69 0.08
C GLY A 5 7.08 8.53 1.41
N ILE A 6 5.84 9.02 1.46
CA ILE A 6 4.94 8.87 2.60
C ILE A 6 3.76 7.95 2.22
N HIS A 7 3.32 7.11 3.15
CA HIS A 7 2.07 6.39 3.05
C HIS A 7 0.95 7.18 3.73
N ALA A 8 -0.07 7.53 2.96
CA ALA A 8 -1.27 8.22 3.45
C ALA A 8 -2.30 7.18 3.93
N SER A 9 -2.36 6.95 5.24
CA SER A 9 -3.26 5.96 5.85
C SER A 9 -4.67 6.50 5.97
N HIS A 10 -5.55 6.03 5.11
CA HIS A 10 -6.98 6.36 5.15
C HIS A 10 -7.68 5.84 6.39
N GLU A 11 -7.15 4.81 7.02
CA GLU A 11 -7.69 4.16 8.21
C GLU A 11 -7.56 5.03 9.47
N GLN A 12 -6.59 5.93 9.48
CA GLN A 12 -6.20 6.70 10.67
C GLN A 12 -6.59 8.18 10.60
N LEU A 13 -6.67 8.74 9.40
CA LEU A 13 -6.92 10.17 9.20
C LEU A 13 -8.07 10.41 8.23
N SER A 14 -8.86 11.44 8.53
CA SER A 14 -9.88 11.91 7.60
C SER A 14 -9.27 12.36 6.27
N PRO A 15 -10.02 12.29 5.15
CA PRO A 15 -9.51 12.69 3.84
C PRO A 15 -8.92 14.11 3.79
N ALA A 16 -9.50 15.04 4.57
CA ALA A 16 -9.00 16.41 4.64
C ALA A 16 -7.64 16.51 5.36
N ARG A 17 -7.48 15.82 6.49
CA ARG A 17 -6.19 15.76 7.21
C ARG A 17 -5.11 15.04 6.41
N LEU A 18 -5.47 13.98 5.68
CA LEU A 18 -4.53 13.30 4.77
C LEU A 18 -4.05 14.22 3.64
N LEU A 19 -4.94 15.04 3.09
CA LEU A 19 -4.56 16.00 2.06
C LEU A 19 -3.57 17.04 2.60
N GLU A 20 -3.79 17.51 3.81
CA GLU A 20 -2.86 18.42 4.49
C GLU A 20 -1.51 17.73 4.74
N ALA A 21 -1.51 16.52 5.29
CA ALA A 21 -0.30 15.76 5.57
C ALA A 21 0.57 15.51 4.33
N VAL A 22 -0.02 15.13 3.18
CA VAL A 22 0.78 14.91 1.95
C VAL A 22 1.33 16.21 1.36
N ARG A 23 0.64 17.33 1.52
CA ARG A 23 1.17 18.66 1.13
C ARG A 23 2.33 19.08 2.02
N ASN A 24 2.22 18.86 3.33
CA ASN A 24 3.29 19.14 4.29
C ASN A 24 4.49 18.24 4.03
N ALA A 25 4.28 16.95 3.72
CA ALA A 25 5.35 16.03 3.34
C ALA A 25 6.07 16.45 2.05
N GLU A 26 5.34 16.89 1.00
CA GLU A 26 5.96 17.43 -0.21
C GLU A 26 6.82 18.65 0.10
N ALA A 27 6.28 19.60 0.87
CA ALA A 27 7.02 20.80 1.27
C ALA A 27 8.27 20.49 2.11
N ALA A 28 8.21 19.43 2.90
CA ALA A 28 9.30 18.93 3.74
C ALA A 28 10.36 18.10 2.98
N GLY A 29 10.11 17.76 1.69
CA GLY A 29 11.10 17.09 0.84
C GLY A 29 10.88 15.62 0.58
N PHE A 30 9.75 15.04 1.00
CA PHE A 30 9.34 13.71 0.54
C PHE A 30 9.07 13.75 -0.97
N ARG A 31 9.40 12.69 -1.69
CA ARG A 31 9.45 12.68 -3.16
C ARG A 31 8.34 11.86 -3.82
N ALA A 32 7.55 11.13 -3.04
CA ALA A 32 6.44 10.32 -3.52
C ALA A 32 5.41 10.13 -2.41
N ALA A 33 4.21 9.68 -2.77
CA ALA A 33 3.21 9.24 -1.82
C ALA A 33 2.51 7.97 -2.31
N MET A 34 1.89 7.24 -1.40
CA MET A 34 0.99 6.14 -1.72
C MET A 34 -0.13 6.03 -0.70
N CYS A 35 -1.16 5.28 -1.02
CA CYS A 35 -2.23 4.92 -0.08
C CYS A 35 -2.74 3.50 -0.34
N SER A 36 -3.56 2.98 0.57
CA SER A 36 -4.31 1.74 0.39
C SER A 36 -5.80 2.04 0.20
N ASP A 37 -6.45 1.23 -0.64
CA ASP A 37 -7.90 1.34 -0.93
C ASP A 37 -8.68 0.44 0.02
N HIS A 38 -8.80 0.86 1.26
CA HIS A 38 -9.57 0.18 2.29
C HIS A 38 -10.96 0.81 2.47
N LEU A 39 -11.95 -0.03 2.80
CA LEU A 39 -13.28 0.42 3.17
C LEU A 39 -13.40 0.62 4.69
N ALA A 40 -12.70 -0.20 5.46
CA ALA A 40 -12.73 -0.17 6.92
C ALA A 40 -11.33 -0.09 7.51
N PRO A 41 -11.18 0.54 8.69
CA PRO A 41 -9.90 0.54 9.41
C PRO A 41 -9.62 -0.84 10.05
N TRP A 42 -8.37 -1.11 10.39
CA TRP A 42 -7.95 -2.32 11.08
C TRP A 42 -8.34 -2.37 12.57
N SER A 43 -8.85 -1.26 13.10
CA SER A 43 -9.24 -1.11 14.50
C SER A 43 -10.25 0.03 14.61
N GLU A 44 -11.21 -0.09 15.51
CA GLU A 44 -12.14 1.00 15.83
C GLU A 44 -11.39 2.26 16.35
N ARG A 45 -10.18 2.09 16.92
CA ARG A 45 -9.35 3.20 17.38
C ARG A 45 -8.76 4.03 16.24
N GLN A 46 -8.49 3.43 15.10
CA GLN A 46 -8.08 4.15 13.90
C GLN A 46 -9.22 5.05 13.42
N GLY A 47 -10.41 4.50 13.26
CA GLY A 47 -11.69 5.24 13.25
C GLY A 47 -12.04 5.98 11.98
N GLU A 48 -11.22 5.90 10.92
CA GLU A 48 -11.45 6.57 9.64
C GLU A 48 -11.40 5.53 8.49
N SER A 49 -11.94 5.86 7.33
CA SER A 49 -11.62 5.20 6.07
C SER A 49 -12.20 5.99 4.89
N GLY A 50 -11.43 6.88 4.32
CA GLY A 50 -11.82 7.65 3.14
C GLY A 50 -11.66 6.85 1.85
N HIS A 51 -12.50 7.12 0.83
CA HIS A 51 -12.39 6.45 -0.46
C HIS A 51 -11.14 6.90 -1.23
N ALA A 52 -10.17 6.01 -1.34
CA ALA A 52 -8.83 6.30 -1.87
C ALA A 52 -8.85 6.90 -3.28
N TRP A 53 -9.62 6.32 -4.21
CA TRP A 53 -9.66 6.78 -5.61
C TRP A 53 -10.21 8.20 -5.76
N THR A 54 -11.22 8.57 -4.96
CA THR A 54 -11.75 9.93 -4.96
C THR A 54 -10.74 10.91 -4.37
N TRP A 55 -10.08 10.51 -3.28
CA TRP A 55 -9.06 11.32 -2.62
C TRP A 55 -7.83 11.53 -3.49
N LEU A 56 -7.35 10.50 -4.21
CA LEU A 56 -6.19 10.57 -5.11
C LEU A 56 -6.32 11.68 -6.15
N GLY A 57 -7.49 11.84 -6.78
CA GLY A 57 -7.71 12.95 -7.72
C GLY A 57 -7.45 14.32 -7.08
N GLY A 58 -7.90 14.52 -5.83
CA GLY A 58 -7.67 15.74 -5.07
C GLY A 58 -6.21 15.91 -4.63
N ALA A 59 -5.59 14.84 -4.13
CA ALA A 59 -4.21 14.87 -3.64
C ALA A 59 -3.20 15.12 -4.77
N MET A 60 -3.36 14.44 -5.90
CA MET A 60 -2.51 14.59 -7.08
C MET A 60 -2.65 15.96 -7.74
N GLN A 61 -3.85 16.57 -7.67
CA GLN A 61 -4.06 17.94 -8.13
C GLN A 61 -3.44 18.98 -7.18
N ALA A 62 -3.39 18.68 -5.87
CA ALA A 62 -2.90 19.60 -4.85
C ALA A 62 -1.37 19.54 -4.65
N THR A 63 -0.71 18.54 -5.21
CA THR A 63 0.75 18.30 -5.11
C THR A 63 1.35 17.98 -6.47
N SER A 64 2.67 17.96 -6.57
CA SER A 64 3.42 17.47 -7.75
C SER A 64 3.94 16.04 -7.57
N LEU A 65 3.71 15.40 -6.42
CA LEU A 65 4.20 14.06 -6.10
C LEU A 65 3.66 12.99 -7.05
N PRO A 66 4.44 11.99 -7.42
CA PRO A 66 3.92 10.73 -7.94
C PRO A 66 3.19 9.97 -6.81
N PHE A 67 2.09 9.30 -7.18
CA PHE A 67 1.27 8.53 -6.25
C PHE A 67 1.11 7.08 -6.66
N GLY A 68 1.08 6.20 -5.65
CA GLY A 68 0.66 4.83 -5.79
C GLY A 68 -0.62 4.52 -5.01
N VAL A 69 -1.34 3.50 -5.44
CA VAL A 69 -2.44 2.93 -4.67
C VAL A 69 -2.33 1.40 -4.64
N VAL A 70 -2.58 0.82 -3.47
CA VAL A 70 -2.79 -0.64 -3.35
C VAL A 70 -4.29 -0.89 -3.30
N THR A 71 -4.81 -1.72 -4.21
CA THR A 71 -6.24 -2.04 -4.34
C THR A 71 -6.46 -3.51 -4.65
N ALA A 72 -7.67 -4.01 -4.42
CA ALA A 72 -8.07 -5.38 -4.69
C ALA A 72 -9.26 -5.42 -5.66
N PRO A 73 -9.03 -5.62 -6.97
CA PRO A 73 -10.12 -5.81 -7.92
C PRO A 73 -10.75 -7.20 -7.79
N GLY A 74 -12.04 -7.31 -8.09
CA GLY A 74 -12.73 -8.58 -8.29
C GLY A 74 -13.88 -8.90 -7.36
N GLN A 75 -14.03 -8.22 -6.22
CA GLN A 75 -15.21 -8.37 -5.37
C GLN A 75 -15.84 -7.00 -5.09
N ARG A 76 -15.36 -6.23 -4.11
CA ARG A 76 -15.87 -4.88 -3.83
C ARG A 76 -15.69 -3.94 -5.03
N SER A 77 -14.54 -4.00 -5.68
CA SER A 77 -14.21 -3.17 -6.85
C SER A 77 -14.19 -4.01 -8.12
N HIS A 78 -15.15 -3.78 -9.02
CA HIS A 78 -15.19 -4.46 -10.30
C HIS A 78 -13.99 -4.06 -11.19
N PRO A 79 -13.28 -4.99 -11.88
CA PRO A 79 -12.06 -4.67 -12.64
C PRO A 79 -12.27 -3.62 -13.75
N VAL A 80 -13.46 -3.53 -14.33
CA VAL A 80 -13.80 -2.47 -15.31
C VAL A 80 -13.78 -1.10 -14.67
N VAL A 81 -14.32 -0.96 -13.44
CA VAL A 81 -14.33 0.31 -12.70
C VAL A 81 -12.92 0.67 -12.27
N THR A 82 -12.13 -0.32 -11.82
CA THR A 82 -10.72 -0.13 -11.47
C THR A 82 -9.91 0.33 -12.69
N ALA A 83 -10.08 -0.31 -13.86
CA ALA A 83 -9.42 0.10 -15.10
C ALA A 83 -9.79 1.54 -15.51
N GLN A 84 -11.06 1.92 -15.39
CA GLN A 84 -11.52 3.27 -15.69
C GLN A 84 -10.89 4.30 -14.75
N ALA A 85 -10.79 3.99 -13.44
CA ALA A 85 -10.15 4.87 -12.46
C ALA A 85 -8.66 5.04 -12.74
N ILE A 86 -7.94 3.95 -13.05
CA ILE A 86 -6.52 3.96 -13.44
C ILE A 86 -6.31 4.81 -14.69
N ALA A 87 -7.11 4.61 -15.73
CA ALA A 87 -7.03 5.38 -16.96
C ALA A 87 -7.27 6.87 -16.73
N THR A 88 -8.27 7.20 -15.91
CA THR A 88 -8.61 8.60 -15.58
C THR A 88 -7.46 9.31 -14.85
N LEU A 89 -6.88 8.67 -13.82
CA LEU A 89 -5.73 9.25 -13.12
C LEU A 89 -4.48 9.34 -14.01
N GLY A 90 -4.28 8.35 -14.88
CA GLY A 90 -3.18 8.36 -15.85
C GLY A 90 -3.29 9.49 -16.88
N ASP A 91 -4.51 9.79 -17.35
CA ASP A 91 -4.76 10.90 -18.29
C ASP A 91 -4.64 12.28 -17.61
N LEU A 92 -5.19 12.42 -16.40
CA LEU A 92 -5.08 13.67 -15.63
C LEU A 92 -3.64 13.98 -15.18
N PHE A 93 -2.86 12.94 -14.87
CA PHE A 93 -1.52 13.08 -14.26
C PHE A 93 -0.48 12.18 -14.94
N PRO A 94 -0.12 12.43 -16.20
CA PRO A 94 0.76 11.57 -16.97
C PRO A 94 2.09 11.27 -16.26
N GLY A 95 2.45 9.98 -16.16
CA GLY A 95 3.71 9.53 -15.56
C GLY A 95 3.80 9.65 -14.04
N ARG A 96 2.73 10.10 -13.36
CA ARG A 96 2.73 10.32 -11.90
C ARG A 96 1.92 9.30 -11.10
N PHE A 97 1.38 8.27 -11.73
CA PHE A 97 0.50 7.31 -11.08
C PHE A 97 0.89 5.86 -11.37
N TRP A 98 0.77 5.00 -10.37
CA TRP A 98 0.83 3.55 -10.49
C TRP A 98 -0.22 2.90 -9.57
N ALA A 99 -0.70 1.71 -9.95
CA ALA A 99 -1.64 0.95 -9.15
C ALA A 99 -1.08 -0.45 -8.86
N ALA A 100 -1.07 -0.85 -7.59
CA ALA A 100 -0.76 -2.21 -7.19
C ALA A 100 -2.03 -3.01 -6.97
N LEU A 101 -2.08 -4.19 -7.59
CA LEU A 101 -3.22 -5.08 -7.53
C LEU A 101 -2.92 -6.23 -6.56
N GLY A 102 -3.82 -6.46 -5.62
CA GLY A 102 -3.77 -7.53 -4.64
C GLY A 102 -5.02 -8.41 -4.65
N SER A 103 -4.99 -9.54 -3.96
CA SER A 103 -6.11 -10.50 -3.93
C SER A 103 -7.18 -10.19 -2.90
N GLY A 104 -7.01 -9.09 -2.14
CA GLY A 104 -7.99 -8.57 -1.18
C GLY A 104 -7.92 -9.21 0.20
N GLU A 105 -8.74 -8.66 1.09
CA GLU A 105 -8.89 -9.02 2.50
C GLU A 105 -10.36 -9.00 2.88
N ALA A 106 -10.79 -9.93 3.73
CA ALA A 106 -12.20 -10.06 4.13
C ALA A 106 -12.75 -8.75 4.71
N LEU A 107 -11.93 -8.02 5.49
CA LEU A 107 -12.28 -6.73 6.08
C LEU A 107 -12.87 -5.74 5.08
N ASN A 108 -12.33 -5.71 3.87
CA ASN A 108 -12.72 -4.76 2.83
C ASN A 108 -13.74 -5.32 1.84
N GLU A 109 -13.78 -6.65 1.68
CA GLU A 109 -14.50 -7.30 0.58
C GLU A 109 -15.84 -7.93 1.01
N HIS A 110 -16.03 -8.31 2.29
CA HIS A 110 -17.24 -8.96 2.81
C HIS A 110 -18.53 -8.15 2.57
N VAL A 111 -18.40 -6.85 2.40
CA VAL A 111 -19.53 -5.90 2.27
C VAL A 111 -20.40 -6.14 1.05
N THR A 112 -19.93 -6.90 0.06
CA THR A 112 -20.75 -7.28 -1.10
C THR A 112 -21.83 -8.32 -0.75
N GLY A 113 -21.69 -8.98 0.40
CA GLY A 113 -22.56 -10.10 0.80
C GLY A 113 -22.22 -11.43 0.12
N ASP A 114 -21.22 -11.42 -0.78
CA ASP A 114 -20.71 -12.66 -1.38
C ASP A 114 -19.79 -13.39 -0.40
N PRO A 115 -19.73 -14.74 -0.46
CA PRO A 115 -18.81 -15.51 0.36
C PRO A 115 -17.35 -15.10 0.14
N TRP A 116 -16.56 -15.06 1.23
CA TRP A 116 -15.13 -14.81 1.12
C TRP A 116 -14.42 -16.05 0.54
N PRO A 117 -13.77 -15.94 -0.65
CA PRO A 117 -13.20 -17.09 -1.32
C PRO A 117 -11.91 -17.58 -0.66
N THR A 118 -11.49 -18.79 -1.01
CA THR A 118 -10.18 -19.31 -0.58
C THR A 118 -9.04 -18.48 -1.19
N LYS A 119 -7.86 -18.52 -0.58
CA LYS A 119 -6.65 -17.84 -1.12
C LYS A 119 -6.41 -18.19 -2.59
N ARG A 120 -6.50 -19.46 -2.93
CA ARG A 120 -6.33 -19.95 -4.30
C ARG A 120 -7.33 -19.32 -5.28
N ASP A 121 -8.60 -19.24 -4.89
CA ASP A 121 -9.64 -18.67 -5.76
C ASP A 121 -9.49 -17.16 -5.89
N ARG A 122 -9.06 -16.49 -4.82
CA ARG A 122 -8.74 -15.06 -4.86
C ARG A 122 -7.57 -14.74 -5.78
N ASP A 123 -6.50 -15.56 -5.73
CA ASP A 123 -5.34 -15.38 -6.60
C ASP A 123 -5.69 -15.64 -8.06
N ALA A 124 -6.48 -16.69 -8.34
CA ALA A 124 -6.97 -16.97 -9.70
C ALA A 124 -7.85 -15.80 -10.21
N ARG A 125 -8.76 -15.29 -9.37
CA ARG A 125 -9.59 -14.14 -9.69
C ARG A 125 -8.76 -12.88 -9.96
N LEU A 126 -7.70 -12.65 -9.18
CA LEU A 126 -6.80 -11.52 -9.39
C LEU A 126 -6.16 -11.58 -10.79
N LEU A 127 -5.68 -12.74 -11.23
CA LEU A 127 -5.08 -12.89 -12.55
C LEU A 127 -6.08 -12.58 -13.67
N GLU A 128 -7.32 -13.05 -13.56
CA GLU A 128 -8.38 -12.68 -14.52
C GLU A 128 -8.64 -11.17 -14.51
N CYS A 129 -8.66 -10.54 -13.34
CA CYS A 129 -8.80 -9.09 -13.22
C CYS A 129 -7.64 -8.33 -13.86
N VAL A 130 -6.40 -8.81 -13.71
CA VAL A 130 -5.20 -8.23 -14.35
C VAL A 130 -5.35 -8.26 -15.86
N ASP A 131 -5.74 -9.40 -16.44
CA ASP A 131 -5.93 -9.55 -17.88
C ASP A 131 -7.01 -8.60 -18.41
N VAL A 132 -8.16 -8.52 -17.73
CA VAL A 132 -9.26 -7.59 -18.04
C VAL A 132 -8.80 -6.14 -17.98
N ILE A 133 -8.13 -5.75 -16.89
CA ILE A 133 -7.65 -4.36 -16.70
C ILE A 133 -6.64 -4.01 -17.80
N ARG A 134 -5.67 -4.88 -18.09
CA ARG A 134 -4.67 -4.63 -19.15
C ARG A 134 -5.32 -4.48 -20.53
N ALA A 135 -6.29 -5.32 -20.88
CA ALA A 135 -7.00 -5.23 -22.15
C ALA A 135 -7.79 -3.92 -22.27
N LEU A 136 -8.50 -3.53 -21.20
CA LEU A 136 -9.24 -2.28 -21.16
C LEU A 136 -8.32 -1.05 -21.26
N LEU A 137 -7.16 -1.07 -20.61
CA LEU A 137 -6.17 0.02 -20.69
C LEU A 137 -5.50 0.12 -22.08
N ARG A 138 -5.56 -0.93 -22.90
CA ARG A 138 -5.18 -0.87 -24.33
C ARG A 138 -6.32 -0.40 -25.25
N GLY A 139 -7.51 -0.11 -24.70
CA GLY A 139 -8.68 0.35 -25.46
C GLY A 139 -9.49 -0.79 -26.10
N GLU A 140 -9.24 -2.02 -25.74
CA GLU A 140 -9.96 -3.18 -26.26
C GLU A 140 -11.38 -3.25 -25.66
N GLU A 141 -12.35 -3.73 -26.45
CA GLU A 141 -13.64 -4.16 -25.94
C GLU A 141 -13.47 -5.58 -25.34
N VAL A 142 -13.86 -5.73 -24.07
CA VAL A 142 -13.66 -6.96 -23.31
C VAL A 142 -14.99 -7.62 -22.99
N THR A 143 -15.10 -8.92 -23.31
CA THR A 143 -16.11 -9.83 -22.76
C THR A 143 -15.37 -10.98 -22.09
N HIS A 144 -15.68 -11.24 -20.81
CA HIS A 144 -15.06 -12.28 -20.00
C HIS A 144 -16.11 -13.00 -19.15
N ASP A 145 -16.07 -14.33 -19.11
CA ASP A 145 -16.98 -15.16 -18.32
C ASP A 145 -16.15 -16.18 -17.52
N GLY A 146 -15.72 -15.77 -16.35
CA GLY A 146 -14.88 -16.54 -15.43
C GLY A 146 -15.25 -16.27 -13.98
N LEU A 147 -14.23 -16.16 -13.13
CA LEU A 147 -14.37 -15.74 -11.73
C LEU A 147 -14.80 -14.29 -11.59
N VAL A 148 -14.58 -13.50 -12.63
CA VAL A 148 -15.23 -12.20 -12.85
C VAL A 148 -16.01 -12.22 -14.16
N ARG A 149 -17.07 -11.41 -14.25
CA ARG A 149 -17.87 -11.32 -15.47
C ARG A 149 -17.82 -9.93 -16.05
N VAL A 150 -17.55 -9.84 -17.35
CA VAL A 150 -17.50 -8.60 -18.11
C VAL A 150 -18.28 -8.79 -19.40
N ASP A 151 -19.22 -7.91 -19.71
CA ASP A 151 -19.99 -7.95 -20.96
C ASP A 151 -19.71 -6.68 -21.78
N ARG A 152 -18.97 -6.82 -22.87
CA ARG A 152 -18.67 -5.76 -23.87
C ARG A 152 -18.27 -4.44 -23.26
N ALA A 153 -17.38 -4.48 -22.26
CA ALA A 153 -16.87 -3.29 -21.61
C ALA A 153 -15.70 -2.67 -22.39
N GLN A 154 -15.65 -1.35 -22.44
CA GLN A 154 -14.54 -0.60 -23.02
C GLN A 154 -14.28 0.67 -22.19
N VAL A 155 -13.02 1.02 -22.02
CA VAL A 155 -12.61 2.30 -21.45
C VAL A 155 -12.38 3.30 -22.60
N TRP A 156 -13.13 4.40 -22.60
CA TRP A 156 -13.14 5.36 -23.70
C TRP A 156 -12.12 6.48 -23.57
N SER A 157 -11.82 6.91 -22.32
CA SER A 157 -10.79 7.92 -22.06
C SER A 157 -9.53 7.22 -21.61
N LEU A 158 -8.53 7.23 -22.46
CA LEU A 158 -7.26 6.52 -22.21
C LEU A 158 -6.10 7.50 -22.16
N PRO A 159 -5.16 7.33 -21.22
CA PRO A 159 -3.90 8.07 -21.23
C PRO A 159 -3.05 7.67 -22.44
N ALA A 160 -2.15 8.55 -22.86
CA ALA A 160 -1.20 8.26 -23.94
C ALA A 160 -0.31 7.05 -23.60
N GLU A 161 0.07 6.93 -22.33
CA GLU A 161 0.80 5.77 -21.77
C GLU A 161 0.04 5.27 -20.54
N PRO A 162 -0.35 3.98 -20.51
CA PRO A 162 -1.02 3.40 -19.34
C PRO A 162 -0.13 3.48 -18.10
N PRO A 163 -0.70 3.80 -16.92
CA PRO A 163 0.01 3.68 -15.65
C PRO A 163 0.53 2.27 -15.41
N ALA A 164 1.67 2.14 -14.74
CA ALA A 164 2.25 0.86 -14.40
C ALA A 164 1.34 0.09 -13.43
N LEU A 165 1.17 -1.20 -13.69
CA LEU A 165 0.44 -2.13 -12.83
C LEU A 165 1.42 -2.95 -11.99
N TYR A 166 1.56 -2.59 -10.73
CA TYR A 166 2.35 -3.35 -9.77
C TYR A 166 1.54 -4.52 -9.21
N GLY A 167 2.23 -5.49 -8.63
CA GLY A 167 1.61 -6.51 -7.80
C GLY A 167 1.93 -6.29 -6.32
N ALA A 168 0.96 -6.53 -5.45
CA ALA A 168 1.16 -6.51 -4.01
C ALA A 168 1.51 -7.93 -3.52
N ALA A 169 2.66 -8.10 -2.86
CA ALA A 169 3.13 -9.39 -2.39
C ALA A 169 3.84 -9.27 -1.04
N VAL A 170 3.53 -10.18 -0.11
CA VAL A 170 4.16 -10.26 1.22
C VAL A 170 4.81 -11.62 1.49
N SER A 171 4.81 -12.54 0.51
CA SER A 171 5.43 -13.85 0.59
C SER A 171 6.18 -14.19 -0.69
N GLU A 172 7.16 -15.08 -0.60
CA GLU A 172 7.93 -15.58 -1.75
C GLU A 172 7.03 -16.18 -2.84
N GLU A 173 6.02 -16.98 -2.45
CA GLU A 173 5.06 -17.58 -3.38
C GLU A 173 4.28 -16.52 -4.16
N THR A 174 3.71 -15.52 -3.46
CA THR A 174 2.97 -14.43 -4.10
C THR A 174 3.88 -13.56 -4.96
N ALA A 175 5.09 -13.26 -4.49
CA ALA A 175 6.09 -12.50 -5.23
C ALA A 175 6.50 -13.20 -6.54
N GLY A 176 6.68 -14.54 -6.49
CA GLY A 176 6.92 -15.34 -7.69
C GLY A 176 5.76 -15.25 -8.69
N THR A 177 4.51 -15.30 -8.22
CA THR A 177 3.34 -15.12 -9.10
C THR A 177 3.32 -13.71 -9.70
N VAL A 178 3.54 -12.67 -8.88
CA VAL A 178 3.58 -11.26 -9.29
C VAL A 178 4.67 -11.02 -10.33
N GLY A 179 5.85 -11.61 -10.20
CA GLY A 179 6.95 -11.49 -11.16
C GLY A 179 6.61 -11.92 -12.58
N SER A 180 5.60 -12.76 -12.75
CA SER A 180 5.18 -13.24 -14.07
C SER A 180 4.33 -12.25 -14.87
N TRP A 181 3.74 -11.22 -14.21
CA TRP A 181 2.79 -10.34 -14.89
C TRP A 181 2.97 -8.84 -14.57
N ALA A 182 3.56 -8.48 -13.42
CA ALA A 182 3.55 -7.11 -12.95
C ALA A 182 4.68 -6.27 -13.56
N ASP A 183 4.42 -4.98 -13.72
CA ASP A 183 5.40 -3.98 -14.14
C ASP A 183 6.30 -3.53 -12.98
N GLY A 184 5.99 -3.93 -11.75
CA GLY A 184 6.73 -3.71 -10.52
C GLY A 184 6.08 -4.43 -9.34
N MET A 185 6.69 -4.38 -8.18
CA MET A 185 6.17 -5.01 -6.96
C MET A 185 6.14 -4.00 -5.81
N ILE A 186 5.11 -4.10 -4.97
CA ILE A 186 5.12 -3.50 -3.65
C ILE A 186 4.99 -4.58 -2.58
N THR A 187 5.76 -4.44 -1.52
CA THR A 187 5.70 -5.27 -0.33
C THR A 187 5.67 -4.41 0.94
N VAL A 188 5.47 -5.04 2.09
CA VAL A 188 5.57 -4.38 3.39
C VAL A 188 6.87 -4.76 4.10
N TYR A 189 7.29 -3.95 5.04
CA TYR A 189 8.46 -4.24 5.88
C TYR A 189 8.31 -5.60 6.58
N GLN A 190 9.39 -6.36 6.52
CA GLN A 190 9.61 -7.62 7.21
C GLN A 190 11.12 -7.69 7.55
N PRO A 191 11.60 -8.62 8.38
CA PRO A 191 13.02 -8.82 8.58
C PRO A 191 13.79 -8.88 7.26
N VAL A 192 14.96 -8.23 7.22
CA VAL A 192 15.74 -8.01 5.98
C VAL A 192 16.01 -9.28 5.19
N ASP A 193 16.25 -10.41 5.87
CA ASP A 193 16.45 -11.70 5.23
C ASP A 193 15.18 -12.26 4.58
N VAL A 194 14.00 -12.00 5.15
CA VAL A 194 12.70 -12.35 4.56
C VAL A 194 12.41 -11.47 3.35
N LEU A 195 12.58 -10.15 3.49
CA LEU A 195 12.41 -9.22 2.37
C LEU A 195 13.30 -9.57 1.19
N ARG A 196 14.56 -9.92 1.44
CA ARG A 196 15.48 -10.36 0.38
C ARG A 196 14.92 -11.54 -0.40
N ARG A 197 14.42 -12.58 0.28
CA ARG A 197 13.83 -13.75 -0.40
C ARG A 197 12.58 -13.39 -1.21
N VAL A 198 11.74 -12.51 -0.69
CA VAL A 198 10.54 -12.01 -1.40
C VAL A 198 10.95 -11.24 -2.67
N ILE A 199 11.93 -10.36 -2.57
CA ILE A 199 12.46 -9.59 -3.71
C ILE A 199 13.11 -10.50 -4.75
N ASP A 200 13.93 -11.47 -4.29
CA ASP A 200 14.59 -12.43 -5.19
C ASP A 200 13.55 -13.30 -5.91
N ALA A 201 12.52 -13.80 -5.21
CA ALA A 201 11.45 -14.58 -5.81
C ALA A 201 10.69 -13.80 -6.92
N PHE A 202 10.43 -12.49 -6.71
CA PHE A 202 9.85 -11.63 -7.74
C PHE A 202 10.78 -11.49 -8.96
N ARG A 203 12.06 -11.19 -8.72
CA ARG A 203 13.05 -10.99 -9.79
C ARG A 203 13.28 -12.24 -10.63
N ASP A 204 13.40 -13.40 -9.97
CA ASP A 204 13.66 -14.69 -10.62
C ASP A 204 12.45 -15.18 -11.45
N ALA A 205 11.24 -14.83 -11.06
CA ALA A 205 10.00 -15.21 -11.74
C ALA A 205 9.65 -14.36 -12.99
N GLY A 206 10.51 -13.41 -13.36
CA GLY A 206 10.31 -12.56 -14.53
C GLY A 206 10.30 -11.07 -14.23
N GLY A 207 10.22 -10.66 -12.95
CA GLY A 207 10.31 -9.26 -12.52
C GLY A 207 11.63 -8.60 -12.91
N GLY A 208 12.73 -9.34 -12.89
CA GLY A 208 14.03 -8.88 -13.39
C GLY A 208 14.47 -7.57 -12.73
N ARG A 209 14.51 -6.48 -13.51
CA ARG A 209 14.86 -5.13 -13.06
C ARG A 209 13.63 -4.24 -12.83
N ALA A 210 12.42 -4.78 -12.86
CA ALA A 210 11.23 -4.02 -12.58
C ALA A 210 11.28 -3.40 -11.16
N PRO A 211 10.70 -2.22 -10.96
CA PRO A 211 10.78 -1.49 -9.69
C PRO A 211 10.20 -2.29 -8.53
N VAL A 212 10.86 -2.19 -7.37
CA VAL A 212 10.38 -2.73 -6.10
C VAL A 212 10.20 -1.59 -5.10
N ALA A 213 9.01 -1.49 -4.54
CA ALA A 213 8.66 -0.56 -3.48
C ALA A 213 8.42 -1.31 -2.16
N VAL A 214 8.79 -0.67 -1.04
CA VAL A 214 8.54 -1.21 0.30
C VAL A 214 7.77 -0.17 1.12
N GLN A 215 6.63 -0.57 1.68
CA GLN A 215 5.94 0.19 2.71
C GLN A 215 6.53 -0.17 4.07
N VAL A 216 6.91 0.82 4.85
CA VAL A 216 7.56 0.65 6.16
C VAL A 216 6.73 1.33 7.23
N HIS A 217 6.24 0.54 8.19
CA HIS A 217 5.57 1.08 9.36
C HIS A 217 6.60 1.59 10.35
N VAL A 218 6.47 2.85 10.73
CA VAL A 218 7.36 3.51 11.68
C VAL A 218 6.56 4.18 12.78
N SER A 219 7.10 4.20 13.97
CA SER A 219 6.60 5.01 15.08
C SER A 219 7.74 5.82 15.67
N TRP A 220 7.59 7.13 15.63
CA TRP A 220 8.53 8.07 16.19
C TRP A 220 7.81 9.05 17.11
N ALA A 221 8.46 9.40 18.22
CA ALA A 221 8.11 10.49 19.11
C ALA A 221 9.39 10.99 19.77
N GLU A 222 9.30 12.10 20.53
CA GLU A 222 10.47 12.69 21.21
C GLU A 222 11.06 11.76 22.30
N ASP A 223 10.32 10.76 22.76
CA ASP A 223 10.78 9.74 23.71
C ASP A 223 10.29 8.34 23.33
N GLU A 224 11.06 7.32 23.73
CA GLU A 224 10.83 5.90 23.40
C GLU A 224 9.49 5.37 23.94
N GLU A 225 9.08 5.79 25.13
CA GLU A 225 7.83 5.31 25.74
C GLU A 225 6.63 5.80 24.92
N THR A 226 6.63 7.08 24.56
CA THR A 226 5.58 7.66 23.71
C THR A 226 5.56 7.02 22.32
N ALA A 227 6.72 6.81 21.69
CA ALA A 227 6.80 6.12 20.39
C ALA A 227 6.21 4.69 20.45
N LEU A 228 6.53 3.95 21.52
CA LEU A 228 6.00 2.60 21.72
C LEU A 228 4.49 2.59 21.98
N GLN A 229 3.99 3.54 22.79
CA GLN A 229 2.56 3.68 23.08
C GLN A 229 1.76 4.01 21.81
N ILE A 230 2.26 4.89 20.93
CA ILE A 230 1.65 5.21 19.65
C ILE A 230 1.55 3.94 18.78
N ALA A 231 2.64 3.20 18.64
CA ALA A 231 2.67 1.96 17.88
C ALA A 231 1.66 0.93 18.43
N HIS A 232 1.66 0.72 19.74
CA HIS A 232 0.74 -0.20 20.39
C HIS A 232 -0.72 0.23 20.23
N ASP A 233 -1.04 1.51 20.44
CA ASP A 233 -2.41 1.99 20.30
C ASP A 233 -2.94 1.82 18.88
N GLN A 234 -2.15 2.20 17.88
CA GLN A 234 -2.62 2.31 16.50
C GLN A 234 -2.36 1.05 15.66
N TRP A 235 -1.37 0.19 16.02
CA TRP A 235 -0.90 -0.89 15.13
C TRP A 235 -0.91 -2.29 15.76
N ARG A 236 -1.33 -2.46 17.01
CA ARG A 236 -1.38 -3.79 17.67
C ARG A 236 -2.26 -4.82 16.96
N THR A 237 -3.18 -4.41 16.10
CA THR A 237 -4.02 -5.28 15.27
C THR A 237 -3.29 -5.84 14.05
N ASN A 238 -2.07 -5.37 13.76
CA ASN A 238 -1.30 -5.75 12.58
C ASN A 238 -0.10 -6.67 12.89
N VAL A 239 -0.06 -7.26 14.08
CA VAL A 239 0.98 -8.24 14.48
C VAL A 239 0.60 -9.69 14.14
N PHE A 240 -0.58 -9.91 13.58
CA PHE A 240 -1.08 -11.25 13.27
C PHE A 240 -0.49 -11.78 11.97
N GLY A 241 -0.29 -13.10 11.93
CA GLY A 241 0.03 -13.76 10.68
C GLY A 241 -1.09 -13.58 9.64
N SER A 242 -0.70 -13.59 8.39
CA SER A 242 -1.57 -13.30 7.23
C SER A 242 -2.83 -14.18 7.15
N GLU A 243 -2.75 -15.44 7.61
CA GLU A 243 -3.92 -16.34 7.60
C GLU A 243 -5.07 -15.81 8.48
N LEU A 244 -4.76 -15.26 9.66
CA LEU A 244 -5.78 -14.65 10.51
C LEU A 244 -6.19 -13.29 9.98
N ALA A 245 -5.23 -12.40 9.69
CA ALA A 245 -5.49 -11.03 9.29
C ALA A 245 -6.36 -10.93 8.02
N TRP A 246 -6.14 -11.79 7.03
CA TRP A 246 -6.91 -11.73 5.77
C TRP A 246 -8.33 -12.30 5.85
N ASN A 247 -8.69 -12.98 6.95
CA ASN A 247 -9.99 -13.64 7.10
C ASN A 247 -10.90 -12.98 8.14
N LEU A 248 -10.42 -11.97 8.89
CA LEU A 248 -11.28 -11.17 9.77
C LEU A 248 -12.05 -10.14 8.95
N GLU A 249 -13.34 -9.98 9.25
CA GLU A 249 -14.27 -9.16 8.46
C GLU A 249 -14.55 -7.78 9.09
N LEU A 250 -14.39 -7.65 10.41
CA LEU A 250 -14.82 -6.45 11.13
C LEU A 250 -13.69 -5.88 12.00
N PRO A 251 -13.56 -4.54 12.11
CA PRO A 251 -12.60 -3.91 13.03
C PRO A 251 -12.67 -4.42 14.46
N ALA A 252 -13.89 -4.67 14.98
CA ALA A 252 -14.08 -5.21 16.33
C ALA A 252 -13.45 -6.60 16.52
N GLN A 253 -13.41 -7.44 15.49
CA GLN A 253 -12.77 -8.76 15.55
C GLN A 253 -11.24 -8.63 15.66
N PHE A 254 -10.64 -7.68 14.94
CA PHE A 254 -9.22 -7.35 15.08
C PHE A 254 -8.90 -6.83 16.49
N ASP A 255 -9.75 -5.95 17.02
CA ASP A 255 -9.58 -5.43 18.40
C ASP A 255 -9.70 -6.52 19.44
N GLU A 256 -10.64 -7.46 19.28
CA GLU A 256 -10.78 -8.62 20.17
C GLU A 256 -9.57 -9.54 20.09
N ALA A 257 -9.09 -9.86 18.88
CA ALA A 257 -7.90 -10.67 18.67
C ALA A 257 -6.66 -10.00 19.30
N ALA A 258 -6.54 -8.67 19.20
CA ALA A 258 -5.42 -7.90 19.72
C ALA A 258 -5.53 -7.55 21.22
N ALA A 259 -6.57 -7.99 21.93
CA ALA A 259 -6.81 -7.58 23.33
C ALA A 259 -5.68 -7.94 24.30
N ARG A 260 -4.81 -8.90 23.95
CA ARG A 260 -3.68 -9.36 24.76
C ARG A 260 -2.31 -9.03 24.16
N VAL A 261 -2.25 -8.35 23.04
CA VAL A 261 -0.99 -7.88 22.44
C VAL A 261 -0.35 -6.86 23.37
N ARG A 262 0.90 -7.10 23.75
CA ARG A 262 1.67 -6.19 24.60
C ARG A 262 2.36 -5.12 23.76
N PRO A 263 2.73 -3.97 24.34
CA PRO A 263 3.49 -2.95 23.63
C PRO A 263 4.74 -3.49 22.92
N ASP A 264 5.52 -4.33 23.56
CA ASP A 264 6.75 -4.89 22.97
C ASP A 264 6.48 -5.80 21.75
N ASP A 265 5.31 -6.43 21.69
CA ASP A 265 4.97 -7.37 20.60
C ASP A 265 4.79 -6.63 19.26
N VAL A 266 4.52 -5.31 19.26
CA VAL A 266 4.35 -4.53 18.03
C VAL A 266 5.67 -4.19 17.34
N THR A 267 6.80 -4.27 18.03
CA THR A 267 8.12 -3.92 17.49
C THR A 267 8.60 -4.90 16.41
N GLU A 268 7.96 -6.05 16.26
CA GLU A 268 8.21 -6.97 15.14
C GLU A 268 7.61 -6.46 13.82
N ALA A 269 6.54 -5.66 13.89
CA ALA A 269 5.81 -5.14 12.71
C ALA A 269 6.03 -3.64 12.46
N VAL A 270 6.51 -2.89 13.46
CA VAL A 270 6.72 -1.45 13.41
C VAL A 270 8.12 -1.11 13.88
N LEU A 271 8.83 -0.30 13.12
CA LEU A 271 10.13 0.26 13.54
C LEU A 271 9.87 1.40 14.54
N VAL A 272 10.10 1.12 15.81
CA VAL A 272 9.81 2.04 16.92
C VAL A 272 11.11 2.59 17.50
N SER A 273 11.30 3.89 17.49
CA SER A 273 12.39 4.56 18.22
C SER A 273 12.16 6.07 18.33
N ALA A 274 12.70 6.68 19.36
CA ALA A 274 12.89 8.14 19.47
C ALA A 274 14.18 8.59 18.77
N ASP A 275 15.12 7.68 18.51
CA ASP A 275 16.40 7.99 17.87
C ASP A 275 16.25 8.02 16.33
N LEU A 276 16.32 9.22 15.76
CA LEU A 276 16.27 9.43 14.30
C LEU A 276 17.46 8.81 13.58
N GLY A 277 18.62 8.68 14.22
CA GLY A 277 19.76 7.96 13.68
C GLY A 277 19.49 6.45 13.53
N GLN A 278 18.73 5.87 14.45
CA GLN A 278 18.30 4.48 14.34
C GLN A 278 17.33 4.28 13.16
N HIS A 279 16.37 5.20 12.93
CA HIS A 279 15.51 5.18 11.74
C HIS A 279 16.33 5.29 10.46
N THR A 280 17.28 6.22 10.39
CA THR A 280 18.20 6.34 9.25
C THR A 280 18.91 5.02 8.95
N LYS A 281 19.46 4.37 9.98
CA LYS A 281 20.16 3.08 9.83
C LYS A 281 19.24 2.00 9.24
N TRP A 282 18.03 1.83 9.74
CA TRP A 282 17.07 0.86 9.21
C TRP A 282 16.73 1.12 7.75
N LEU A 283 16.55 2.40 7.38
CA LEU A 283 16.21 2.76 6.00
C LEU A 283 17.40 2.54 5.03
N LEU A 284 18.63 2.76 5.49
CA LEU A 284 19.84 2.40 4.73
C LEU A 284 19.97 0.89 4.53
N GLU A 285 19.70 0.08 5.55
CA GLU A 285 19.67 -1.39 5.44
C GLU A 285 18.65 -1.87 4.41
N LEU A 286 17.48 -1.22 4.32
CA LEU A 286 16.47 -1.49 3.29
C LEU A 286 16.94 -1.04 1.90
N ALA A 287 17.58 0.12 1.80
CA ALA A 287 18.16 0.61 0.55
C ALA A 287 19.19 -0.35 -0.05
N ASP A 288 19.99 -1.00 0.80
CA ASP A 288 20.98 -2.02 0.40
C ASP A 288 20.36 -3.29 -0.22
N LEU A 289 19.04 -3.50 -0.09
CA LEU A 289 18.31 -4.54 -0.81
C LEU A 289 18.09 -4.19 -2.30
N GLY A 290 18.42 -2.96 -2.71
CA GLY A 290 18.24 -2.48 -4.06
C GLY A 290 16.77 -2.24 -4.41
N VAL A 291 15.99 -1.74 -3.44
CA VAL A 291 14.61 -1.27 -3.66
C VAL A 291 14.62 0.12 -4.28
N ASP A 292 13.58 0.42 -5.09
CA ASP A 292 13.48 1.68 -5.83
C ASP A 292 12.75 2.78 -5.06
N ALA A 293 11.85 2.38 -4.15
CA ALA A 293 11.11 3.31 -3.30
C ALA A 293 10.83 2.73 -1.91
N ILE A 294 10.87 3.60 -0.90
CA ILE A 294 10.47 3.30 0.48
C ILE A 294 9.38 4.30 0.86
N TYR A 295 8.20 3.78 1.23
CA TYR A 295 7.06 4.58 1.67
C TYR A 295 6.91 4.47 3.18
N LEU A 296 7.16 5.57 3.89
CA LEU A 296 7.09 5.62 5.34
C LEU A 296 5.64 5.80 5.79
N HIS A 297 5.16 4.86 6.57
CA HIS A 297 3.88 4.94 7.25
C HIS A 297 4.12 5.22 8.73
N HIS A 298 4.11 6.49 9.13
CA HIS A 298 4.05 6.82 10.56
C HIS A 298 2.70 6.40 11.11
N VAL A 299 2.71 5.43 12.03
CA VAL A 299 1.48 4.84 12.56
C VAL A 299 0.75 5.73 13.58
N GLY A 300 1.32 6.88 13.96
CA GLY A 300 0.67 7.90 14.77
C GLY A 300 -0.34 8.75 13.98
N LYS A 301 -1.34 9.32 14.67
CA LYS A 301 -2.32 10.22 14.05
C LYS A 301 -1.80 11.64 13.82
N GLU A 302 -0.79 12.06 14.60
CA GLU A 302 -0.15 13.37 14.44
C GLU A 302 1.05 13.23 13.49
N GLN A 303 0.85 13.69 12.24
CA GLN A 303 1.83 13.50 11.17
C GLN A 303 2.89 14.61 11.12
N ASP A 304 2.52 15.84 11.45
CA ASP A 304 3.40 17.00 11.25
C ASP A 304 4.72 16.90 12.05
N PRO A 305 4.73 16.53 13.35
CA PRO A 305 5.99 16.38 14.07
C PRO A 305 6.92 15.32 13.49
N PHE A 306 6.34 14.20 13.01
CA PHE A 306 7.09 13.16 12.31
C PHE A 306 7.68 13.67 10.99
N ILE A 307 6.87 14.35 10.18
CA ILE A 307 7.27 14.88 8.88
C ILE A 307 8.43 15.87 9.06
N GLU A 308 8.31 16.80 10.01
CA GLU A 308 9.33 17.80 10.31
C GLU A 308 10.65 17.17 10.79
N ALA A 309 10.59 16.25 11.77
CA ALA A 309 11.77 15.58 12.31
C ALA A 309 12.50 14.74 11.26
N PHE A 310 11.75 13.99 10.44
CA PHE A 310 12.35 13.18 9.38
C PHE A 310 12.92 14.03 8.25
N ALA A 311 12.28 15.14 7.90
CA ALA A 311 12.80 16.09 6.90
C ALA A 311 14.13 16.71 7.33
N GLU A 312 14.26 17.05 8.60
CA GLU A 312 15.47 17.70 9.12
C GLU A 312 16.63 16.72 9.32
N HIS A 313 16.35 15.50 9.80
CA HIS A 313 17.40 14.61 10.30
C HIS A 313 17.57 13.30 9.54
N VAL A 314 16.54 12.79 8.85
CA VAL A 314 16.58 11.47 8.19
C VAL A 314 16.74 11.60 6.67
N LEU A 315 15.91 12.42 6.01
CA LEU A 315 15.93 12.54 4.54
C LEU A 315 17.28 13.02 3.99
N PRO A 316 18.02 13.95 4.62
CA PRO A 316 19.33 14.40 4.11
C PRO A 316 20.36 13.27 4.06
N GLU A 317 20.35 12.38 5.05
CA GLU A 317 21.28 11.23 5.14
C GLU A 317 20.98 10.16 4.06
N LEU A 318 19.72 10.07 3.64
CA LEU A 318 19.27 9.15 2.59
C LEU A 318 19.44 9.74 1.16
N ALA A 319 19.79 11.01 1.05
CA ALA A 319 20.03 11.68 -0.25
C ALA A 319 21.51 11.68 -0.65
N SER A 320 22.40 11.36 0.27
CA SER A 320 23.85 11.29 0.08
C SER A 320 24.26 9.94 -0.50
#